data_4873c73d7f12e544a2ee55afa7a0bd42
#
_entry.id   4873c73d7f12e544a2ee55afa7a0bd42
#
_cell.length_a   1.000
_cell.length_b   1.000
_cell.length_c   1.000
_cell.angle_alpha   90.00
_cell.angle_beta   90.00
_cell.angle_gamma   90.00
#
_symmetry.space_group_name_H-M   'P 1'
#
loop_
_entity.id
_entity.type
_entity.pdbx_description
1 polymer ?
#
loop_
_entity_poly.entity_id
_entity_poly.type
_entity_poly.pdbx_seq_one_letter_code
_entity_poly.pdbx_strand_id
1 'polypeptide(L)'
;MMKHTLKFILIGLFCCLCNFTVQAQTRNRQYEEYIHKYKDLAIDEMKRYRIPASITLAQGLLESGAGKSTLARKSNNHFGIKCGGDWTGRTVRHDDDVRNECFRAYKHPRDSYEDHSKFLKGRSRYASLFKLKITDYKGWAHGLKKAGYATDPRYAYRLIDIIELYELHKYDTKDGIKWMKEFPNPHQPYLANDLLYIVVRPGDTFKKLSKEFDISQRKLRKYNDLYKGYVFCLLYTSPSPRDTER
;
A
#
# COMPACT_ATOMS: atom_id res chain seq x y z
N MET A 1 -52.52 7.22 -59.31
CA MET A 1 -52.18 7.96 -58.04
C MET A 1 -51.84 6.95 -56.98
N MET A 2 -50.56 6.68 -56.78
CA MET A 2 -50.05 5.76 -55.73
C MET A 2 -49.51 6.61 -54.58
N LYS A 3 -50.10 6.47 -53.43
CA LYS A 3 -49.61 7.06 -52.18
C LYS A 3 -48.57 6.17 -51.55
N HIS A 4 -47.31 6.56 -51.56
CA HIS A 4 -46.23 5.91 -50.81
C HIS A 4 -46.30 6.34 -49.35
N THR A 5 -46.67 5.44 -48.48
CA THR A 5 -46.56 5.59 -47.01
C THR A 5 -45.15 5.24 -46.60
N LEU A 6 -44.39 6.27 -46.22
CA LEU A 6 -43.05 6.17 -45.63
C LEU A 6 -43.15 5.67 -44.19
N LYS A 7 -42.79 4.44 -43.92
CA LYS A 7 -42.66 3.91 -42.55
C LYS A 7 -41.33 4.36 -41.97
N PHE A 8 -41.36 5.27 -41.01
CA PHE A 8 -40.22 5.61 -40.19
C PHE A 8 -39.99 4.47 -39.16
N ILE A 9 -38.89 3.72 -39.35
CA ILE A 9 -38.41 2.78 -38.36
C ILE A 9 -37.62 3.59 -37.35
N LEU A 10 -38.21 3.80 -36.17
CA LEU A 10 -37.52 4.36 -35.01
C LEU A 10 -36.59 3.27 -34.43
N ILE A 11 -35.33 3.29 -34.81
CA ILE A 11 -34.30 2.50 -34.12
C ILE A 11 -34.00 3.21 -32.82
N GLY A 12 -34.64 2.72 -31.78
CA GLY A 12 -34.32 3.12 -30.38
C GLY A 12 -32.92 2.65 -30.03
N LEU A 13 -31.96 3.58 -30.07
CA LEU A 13 -30.62 3.35 -29.55
C LEU A 13 -30.73 3.22 -28.02
N PHE A 14 -30.89 1.99 -27.55
CA PHE A 14 -30.82 1.67 -26.12
C PHE A 14 -29.37 1.79 -25.69
N CYS A 15 -28.96 3.02 -25.35
CA CYS A 15 -27.67 3.30 -24.75
C CYS A 15 -27.70 2.73 -23.34
N CYS A 16 -27.25 1.47 -23.20
CA CYS A 16 -27.02 0.83 -21.91
C CYS A 16 -25.85 1.60 -21.25
N LEU A 17 -26.16 2.63 -20.48
CA LEU A 17 -25.23 3.31 -19.60
C LEU A 17 -24.88 2.29 -18.50
N CYS A 18 -23.89 1.44 -18.78
CA CYS A 18 -23.20 0.70 -17.75
C CYS A 18 -22.51 1.75 -16.87
N ASN A 19 -23.18 2.15 -15.80
CA ASN A 19 -22.57 2.87 -14.70
C ASN A 19 -21.53 1.92 -14.06
N PHE A 20 -20.33 1.88 -14.62
CA PHE A 20 -19.19 1.36 -13.89
C PHE A 20 -18.94 2.35 -12.74
N THR A 21 -19.52 2.08 -11.60
CA THR A 21 -19.06 2.70 -10.36
C THR A 21 -17.64 2.18 -10.13
N VAL A 22 -16.65 2.92 -10.62
CA VAL A 22 -15.27 2.75 -10.20
C VAL A 22 -15.26 3.09 -8.73
N GLN A 23 -15.41 2.07 -7.90
CA GLN A 23 -15.26 2.21 -6.46
C GLN A 23 -13.79 2.52 -6.23
N ALA A 24 -13.45 3.81 -6.10
CA ALA A 24 -12.11 4.22 -5.77
C ALA A 24 -11.73 3.55 -4.44
N GLN A 25 -10.78 2.65 -4.50
CA GLN A 25 -10.30 1.95 -3.32
C GLN A 25 -9.63 2.99 -2.41
N THR A 26 -10.31 3.35 -1.32
CA THR A 26 -9.82 4.36 -0.38
C THR A 26 -8.61 3.83 0.38
N ARG A 27 -7.54 4.61 0.42
CA ARG A 27 -6.34 4.26 1.19
C ARG A 27 -6.66 4.21 2.68
N ASN A 28 -6.14 3.21 3.34
CA ASN A 28 -6.30 3.03 4.77
C ASN A 28 -5.15 3.72 5.51
N ARG A 29 -5.47 4.66 6.40
CA ARG A 29 -4.48 5.39 7.21
C ARG A 29 -3.55 4.47 8.01
N GLN A 30 -4.06 3.36 8.55
CA GLN A 30 -3.23 2.40 9.31
C GLN A 30 -2.18 1.75 8.41
N TYR A 31 -2.52 1.51 7.14
CA TYR A 31 -1.57 0.98 6.15
C TYR A 31 -0.49 2.00 5.83
N GLU A 32 -0.85 3.27 5.66
CA GLU A 32 0.13 4.35 5.42
C GLU A 32 1.09 4.52 6.60
N GLU A 33 0.57 4.48 7.84
CA GLU A 33 1.39 4.53 9.06
C GLU A 33 2.37 3.36 9.13
N TYR A 34 1.91 2.15 8.78
CA TYR A 34 2.76 0.96 8.72
C TYR A 34 3.86 1.09 7.67
N ILE A 35 3.50 1.50 6.46
CA ILE A 35 4.45 1.71 5.35
C ILE A 35 5.50 2.73 5.78
N HIS A 36 5.07 3.86 6.31
CA HIS A 36 5.99 4.90 6.78
C HIS A 36 6.97 4.38 7.83
N LYS A 37 6.49 3.56 8.76
CA LYS A 37 7.29 3.02 9.87
C LYS A 37 8.32 1.98 9.41
N TYR A 38 7.97 1.15 8.41
CA TYR A 38 8.75 -0.05 8.08
C TYR A 38 9.40 -0.03 6.69
N LYS A 39 9.18 1.02 5.88
CA LYS A 39 9.76 1.13 4.53
C LYS A 39 11.28 0.99 4.50
N ASP A 40 11.96 1.62 5.46
CA ASP A 40 13.43 1.59 5.51
C ASP A 40 13.95 0.18 5.83
N LEU A 41 13.26 -0.57 6.71
CA LEU A 41 13.58 -1.97 6.95
C LEU A 41 13.42 -2.80 5.69
N ALA A 42 12.30 -2.64 4.96
CA ALA A 42 12.07 -3.38 3.73
C ALA A 42 13.11 -3.05 2.64
N ILE A 43 13.53 -1.78 2.52
CA ILE A 43 14.59 -1.36 1.60
C ILE A 43 15.94 -1.97 2.01
N ASP A 44 16.25 -2.02 3.29
CA ASP A 44 17.50 -2.62 3.79
C ASP A 44 17.51 -4.14 3.52
N GLU A 45 16.37 -4.82 3.71
CA GLU A 45 16.23 -6.23 3.38
C GLU A 45 16.36 -6.48 1.87
N MET A 46 15.77 -5.62 1.03
CA MET A 46 15.94 -5.69 -0.43
C MET A 46 17.42 -5.61 -0.84
N LYS A 47 18.18 -4.70 -0.24
CA LYS A 47 19.62 -4.55 -0.55
C LYS A 47 20.42 -5.78 -0.14
N ARG A 48 20.10 -6.38 1.03
CA ARG A 48 20.83 -7.54 1.59
C ARG A 48 20.44 -8.86 0.95
N TYR A 49 19.13 -9.07 0.71
CA TYR A 49 18.60 -10.38 0.33
C TYR A 49 18.01 -10.43 -1.08
N ARG A 50 17.92 -9.29 -1.80
CA ARG A 50 17.39 -9.23 -3.17
C ARG A 50 15.90 -9.60 -3.29
N ILE A 51 15.12 -9.29 -2.27
CA ILE A 51 13.65 -9.38 -2.27
C ILE A 51 13.11 -7.98 -2.48
N PRO A 52 12.16 -7.72 -3.42
CA PRO A 52 11.60 -6.39 -3.60
C PRO A 52 11.07 -5.79 -2.29
N ALA A 53 11.40 -4.54 -2.02
CA ALA A 53 10.90 -3.85 -0.82
C ALA A 53 9.38 -3.75 -0.83
N SER A 54 8.78 -3.56 -2.02
CA SER A 54 7.34 -3.57 -2.22
C SER A 54 6.68 -4.87 -1.78
N ILE A 55 7.27 -6.01 -2.14
CA ILE A 55 6.80 -7.36 -1.74
C ILE A 55 6.88 -7.52 -0.23
N THR A 56 8.03 -7.20 0.37
CA THR A 56 8.22 -7.30 1.83
C THR A 56 7.21 -6.43 2.59
N LEU A 57 6.98 -5.19 2.14
CA LEU A 57 5.98 -4.30 2.75
C LEU A 57 4.56 -4.83 2.59
N ALA A 58 4.17 -5.26 1.39
CA ALA A 58 2.83 -5.77 1.14
C ALA A 58 2.53 -7.04 1.96
N GLN A 59 3.50 -7.95 2.06
CA GLN A 59 3.37 -9.12 2.92
C GLN A 59 3.25 -8.72 4.40
N GLY A 60 4.13 -7.85 4.89
CA GLY A 60 4.06 -7.38 6.26
C GLY A 60 2.72 -6.70 6.60
N LEU A 61 2.17 -5.89 5.68
CA LEU A 61 0.83 -5.30 5.82
C LEU A 61 -0.25 -6.36 5.91
N LEU A 62 -0.24 -7.31 4.98
CA LEU A 62 -1.29 -8.32 4.85
C LEU A 62 -1.28 -9.30 6.01
N GLU A 63 -0.11 -9.87 6.34
CA GLU A 63 0.05 -10.93 7.35
C GLU A 63 -0.14 -10.41 8.78
N SER A 64 0.25 -9.15 9.03
CA SER A 64 0.16 -8.57 10.39
C SER A 64 -1.07 -7.69 10.62
N GLY A 65 -1.94 -7.52 9.62
CA GLY A 65 -3.01 -6.52 9.69
C GLY A 65 -2.44 -5.14 9.98
N ALA A 66 -1.44 -4.69 9.22
CA ALA A 66 -0.70 -3.45 9.44
C ALA A 66 -0.06 -3.36 10.85
N GLY A 67 0.44 -4.49 11.37
CA GLY A 67 1.04 -4.58 12.69
C GLY A 67 0.03 -4.56 13.85
N LYS A 68 -1.26 -4.63 13.56
CA LYS A 68 -2.34 -4.57 14.57
C LYS A 68 -2.83 -5.94 15.02
N SER A 69 -2.48 -7.02 14.31
CA SER A 69 -2.88 -8.37 14.73
C SER A 69 -2.35 -8.70 16.14
N THR A 70 -3.06 -9.54 16.84
CA THR A 70 -2.66 -9.99 18.19
C THR A 70 -1.28 -10.64 18.16
N LEU A 71 -1.01 -11.46 17.12
CA LEU A 71 0.28 -12.10 16.93
C LEU A 71 1.40 -11.06 16.78
N ALA A 72 1.26 -10.11 15.83
CA ALA A 72 2.26 -9.09 15.57
C ALA A 72 2.58 -8.25 16.82
N ARG A 73 1.55 -7.85 17.59
CA ARG A 73 1.71 -7.04 18.81
C ARG A 73 2.41 -7.79 19.95
N LYS A 74 2.12 -9.08 20.10
CA LYS A 74 2.69 -9.90 21.21
C LYS A 74 4.09 -10.39 20.91
N SER A 75 4.41 -10.63 19.62
CA SER A 75 5.63 -11.34 19.24
C SER A 75 6.55 -10.57 18.28
N ASN A 76 6.18 -9.38 17.81
CA ASN A 76 6.83 -8.67 16.69
C ASN A 76 6.95 -9.53 15.42
N ASN A 77 6.13 -10.56 15.26
CA ASN A 77 6.10 -11.42 14.09
C ASN A 77 5.15 -10.82 13.04
N HIS A 78 5.71 -10.11 12.09
CA HIS A 78 4.96 -9.39 11.07
C HIS A 78 4.59 -10.25 9.85
N PHE A 79 5.09 -11.48 9.78
CA PHE A 79 4.93 -12.36 8.61
C PHE A 79 4.30 -13.71 8.95
N GLY A 80 3.82 -13.89 10.17
CA GLY A 80 3.21 -15.15 10.59
C GLY A 80 4.15 -16.35 10.49
N ILE A 81 5.45 -16.16 10.73
CA ILE A 81 6.40 -17.28 10.61
C ILE A 81 6.18 -18.23 11.77
N LYS A 82 5.78 -19.45 11.43
CA LYS A 82 5.58 -20.53 12.39
C LYS A 82 6.91 -21.05 12.91
N CYS A 83 6.92 -21.60 14.14
CA CYS A 83 8.06 -22.39 14.64
C CYS A 83 8.32 -23.54 13.65
N GLY A 84 9.30 -24.29 13.87
CA GLY A 84 9.62 -25.49 13.09
C GLY A 84 11.06 -25.46 12.66
N GLY A 85 11.53 -26.60 12.21
CA GLY A 85 12.93 -26.82 11.91
C GLY A 85 13.80 -26.49 13.09
N ASP A 86 14.84 -25.73 12.84
CA ASP A 86 15.91 -25.44 13.80
C ASP A 86 15.68 -24.15 14.61
N TRP A 87 14.42 -23.70 14.76
CA TRP A 87 14.14 -22.49 15.54
C TRP A 87 14.35 -22.72 17.03
N THR A 88 15.38 -22.08 17.59
CA THR A 88 15.71 -22.10 19.02
C THR A 88 15.38 -20.81 19.75
N GLY A 89 14.82 -19.83 19.04
CA GLY A 89 14.45 -18.53 19.61
C GLY A 89 13.16 -18.56 20.41
N ARG A 90 12.73 -17.37 20.87
CA ARG A 90 11.48 -17.19 21.60
C ARG A 90 10.27 -17.58 20.76
N THR A 91 9.22 -18.08 21.38
CA THR A 91 8.00 -18.53 20.74
C THR A 91 6.77 -17.93 21.41
N VAL A 92 5.66 -17.91 20.68
CA VAL A 92 4.32 -17.57 21.17
C VAL A 92 3.32 -18.56 20.59
N ARG A 93 2.29 -18.88 21.37
CA ARG A 93 1.16 -19.69 20.90
C ARG A 93 0.03 -18.77 20.46
N HIS A 94 -0.56 -19.10 19.31
CA HIS A 94 -1.66 -18.35 18.71
C HIS A 94 -2.56 -19.29 17.90
N ASP A 95 -3.87 -19.02 17.90
CA ASP A 95 -4.81 -19.75 17.05
C ASP A 95 -4.77 -19.16 15.64
N ASP A 96 -4.54 -20.01 14.65
CA ASP A 96 -4.52 -19.69 13.23
C ASP A 96 -5.28 -20.80 12.48
N ASP A 97 -4.73 -21.41 11.43
CA ASP A 97 -5.33 -22.56 10.74
C ASP A 97 -5.58 -23.73 11.71
N VAL A 98 -4.71 -23.88 12.68
CA VAL A 98 -4.83 -24.86 13.77
C VAL A 98 -4.82 -24.15 15.12
N ARG A 99 -5.57 -24.69 16.08
CA ARG A 99 -5.62 -24.15 17.43
C ARG A 99 -4.26 -24.29 18.12
N ASN A 100 -3.83 -23.24 18.83
CA ASN A 100 -2.62 -23.24 19.66
C ASN A 100 -1.31 -23.50 18.84
N GLU A 101 -1.23 -22.99 17.62
CA GLU A 101 -0.03 -23.12 16.80
C GLU A 101 1.15 -22.32 17.35
N CYS A 102 2.36 -22.82 17.07
CA CYS A 102 3.61 -22.21 17.51
C CYS A 102 4.11 -21.20 16.46
N PHE A 103 4.32 -19.97 16.87
CA PHE A 103 4.91 -18.89 16.08
C PHE A 103 6.21 -18.39 16.68
N ARG A 104 7.14 -17.98 15.81
CA ARG A 104 8.38 -17.33 16.22
C ARG A 104 8.07 -15.99 16.89
N ALA A 105 8.82 -15.64 17.93
CA ALA A 105 8.69 -14.36 18.61
C ALA A 105 10.03 -13.63 18.62
N TYR A 106 9.99 -12.34 18.31
CA TYR A 106 11.19 -11.52 18.11
C TYR A 106 11.25 -10.41 19.15
N LYS A 107 12.47 -9.94 19.44
CA LYS A 107 12.69 -8.81 20.33
C LYS A 107 12.27 -7.50 19.66
N HIS A 108 12.56 -7.38 18.36
CA HIS A 108 12.27 -6.19 17.55
C HIS A 108 11.63 -6.57 16.21
N PRO A 109 10.82 -5.71 15.61
CA PRO A 109 10.28 -5.94 14.26
C PRO A 109 11.36 -6.19 13.19
N ARG A 110 12.52 -5.54 13.31
CA ARG A 110 13.68 -5.77 12.41
C ARG A 110 14.05 -7.25 12.33
N ASP A 111 14.04 -7.95 13.46
CA ASP A 111 14.43 -9.37 13.52
C ASP A 111 13.42 -10.22 12.73
N SER A 112 12.13 -9.84 12.76
CA SER A 112 11.09 -10.51 11.97
C SER A 112 11.27 -10.26 10.46
N TYR A 113 11.65 -9.06 10.06
CA TYR A 113 11.92 -8.72 8.65
C TYR A 113 13.13 -9.50 8.13
N GLU A 114 14.19 -9.55 8.91
CA GLU A 114 15.39 -10.30 8.55
C GLU A 114 15.12 -11.81 8.48
N ASP A 115 14.39 -12.36 9.45
CA ASP A 115 14.06 -13.78 9.46
C ASP A 115 13.13 -14.16 8.27
N HIS A 116 12.18 -13.29 7.92
CA HIS A 116 11.38 -13.46 6.71
C HIS A 116 12.24 -13.50 5.44
N SER A 117 13.21 -12.61 5.33
CA SER A 117 14.14 -12.60 4.20
C SER A 117 14.99 -13.88 4.13
N LYS A 118 15.50 -14.34 5.27
CA LYS A 118 16.21 -15.63 5.40
C LYS A 118 15.31 -16.82 5.07
N PHE A 119 14.06 -16.78 5.52
CA PHE A 119 13.08 -17.82 5.22
C PHE A 119 12.81 -17.98 3.72
N LEU A 120 12.65 -16.88 2.99
CA LEU A 120 12.48 -16.92 1.54
C LEU A 120 13.77 -17.34 0.83
N LYS A 121 14.91 -16.79 1.22
CA LYS A 121 16.21 -17.06 0.60
C LYS A 121 16.68 -18.49 0.81
N GLY A 122 16.41 -19.05 1.97
CA GLY A 122 16.93 -20.38 2.38
C GLY A 122 16.11 -21.56 1.89
N ARG A 123 14.92 -21.35 1.30
CA ARG A 123 14.05 -22.46 0.88
C ARG A 123 14.05 -22.63 -0.63
N SER A 124 14.39 -23.83 -1.11
CA SER A 124 14.50 -24.17 -2.54
C SER A 124 13.23 -23.85 -3.35
N ARG A 125 12.05 -24.01 -2.76
CA ARG A 125 10.77 -23.71 -3.43
C ARG A 125 10.62 -22.24 -3.87
N TYR A 126 11.35 -21.30 -3.25
CA TYR A 126 11.37 -19.89 -3.63
C TYR A 126 12.57 -19.51 -4.53
N ALA A 127 13.49 -20.44 -4.81
CA ALA A 127 14.74 -20.12 -5.52
C ALA A 127 14.50 -19.49 -6.91
N SER A 128 13.41 -19.86 -7.59
CA SER A 128 13.05 -19.28 -8.90
C SER A 128 12.73 -17.80 -8.83
N LEU A 129 12.24 -17.29 -7.71
CA LEU A 129 11.89 -15.87 -7.53
C LEU A 129 13.11 -14.97 -7.63
N PHE A 130 14.27 -15.45 -7.17
CA PHE A 130 15.51 -14.70 -7.18
C PHE A 130 16.14 -14.54 -8.57
N LYS A 131 15.54 -15.17 -9.60
CA LYS A 131 15.89 -14.97 -11.02
C LYS A 131 15.11 -13.80 -11.63
N LEU A 132 14.03 -13.34 -10.99
CA LEU A 132 13.23 -12.21 -11.45
C LEU A 132 13.97 -10.90 -11.22
N LYS A 133 13.59 -9.88 -12.02
CA LYS A 133 14.06 -8.52 -11.77
C LYS A 133 13.51 -8.03 -10.43
N ILE A 134 14.28 -7.20 -9.74
CA ILE A 134 13.88 -6.62 -8.45
C ILE A 134 12.60 -5.77 -8.56
N THR A 135 12.35 -5.21 -9.74
CA THR A 135 11.17 -4.38 -10.04
C THR A 135 9.98 -5.18 -10.55
N ASP A 136 10.12 -6.50 -10.71
CA ASP A 136 9.03 -7.39 -11.17
C ASP A 136 8.21 -7.90 -9.98
N TYR A 137 7.58 -6.98 -9.25
CA TYR A 137 6.73 -7.33 -8.10
C TYR A 137 5.55 -8.23 -8.47
N LYS A 138 5.02 -8.14 -9.72
CA LYS A 138 3.93 -9.01 -10.20
C LYS A 138 4.40 -10.44 -10.32
N GLY A 139 5.54 -10.66 -10.96
CA GLY A 139 6.17 -11.97 -11.05
C GLY A 139 6.49 -12.54 -9.66
N TRP A 140 6.99 -11.72 -8.74
CA TRP A 140 7.22 -12.11 -7.35
C TRP A 140 5.93 -12.54 -6.64
N ALA A 141 4.85 -11.74 -6.72
CA ALA A 141 3.57 -12.05 -6.08
C ALA A 141 2.97 -13.38 -6.57
N HIS A 142 2.91 -13.58 -7.89
CA HIS A 142 2.45 -14.83 -8.47
C HIS A 142 3.37 -16.01 -8.14
N GLY A 143 4.66 -15.79 -8.15
CA GLY A 143 5.65 -16.80 -7.80
C GLY A 143 5.57 -17.23 -6.34
N LEU A 144 5.36 -16.31 -5.39
CA LEU A 144 5.11 -16.63 -3.98
C LEU A 144 3.88 -17.52 -3.82
N LYS A 145 2.77 -17.17 -4.49
CA LYS A 145 1.55 -18.00 -4.47
C LYS A 145 1.81 -19.39 -5.06
N LYS A 146 2.46 -19.46 -6.22
CA LYS A 146 2.80 -20.74 -6.88
C LYS A 146 3.71 -21.61 -6.01
N ALA A 147 4.63 -20.99 -5.28
CA ALA A 147 5.53 -21.69 -4.35
C ALA A 147 4.86 -22.09 -3.01
N GLY A 148 3.57 -21.81 -2.84
CA GLY A 148 2.81 -22.20 -1.66
C GLY A 148 3.12 -21.35 -0.42
N TYR A 149 3.38 -20.06 -0.59
CA TYR A 149 3.54 -19.14 0.56
C TYR A 149 2.25 -19.02 1.36
N ALA A 150 1.11 -18.92 0.66
CA ALA A 150 -0.22 -18.85 1.26
C ALA A 150 -1.20 -19.77 0.53
N THR A 151 -2.23 -20.22 1.24
CA THR A 151 -3.31 -21.07 0.70
C THR A 151 -4.35 -20.27 -0.08
N ASP A 152 -4.60 -19.00 0.29
CA ASP A 152 -5.56 -18.11 -0.36
C ASP A 152 -5.32 -18.04 -1.90
N PRO A 153 -6.29 -18.43 -2.75
CA PRO A 153 -6.14 -18.37 -4.20
C PRO A 153 -5.93 -16.95 -4.74
N ARG A 154 -6.39 -15.93 -4.02
CA ARG A 154 -6.26 -14.51 -4.38
C ARG A 154 -5.01 -13.85 -3.80
N TYR A 155 -4.14 -14.57 -3.12
CA TYR A 155 -2.97 -14.02 -2.43
C TYR A 155 -2.12 -13.10 -3.31
N ALA A 156 -1.77 -13.57 -4.52
CA ALA A 156 -0.98 -12.77 -5.45
C ALA A 156 -1.64 -11.44 -5.82
N TYR A 157 -2.94 -11.48 -6.11
CA TYR A 157 -3.70 -10.28 -6.44
C TYR A 157 -3.80 -9.31 -5.26
N ARG A 158 -4.03 -9.82 -4.06
CA ARG A 158 -4.03 -8.98 -2.84
C ARG A 158 -2.72 -8.26 -2.62
N LEU A 159 -1.58 -8.92 -2.86
CA LEU A 159 -0.27 -8.26 -2.80
C LEU A 159 -0.13 -7.19 -3.88
N ILE A 160 -0.52 -7.50 -5.12
CA ILE A 160 -0.45 -6.55 -6.25
C ILE A 160 -1.33 -5.33 -5.98
N ASP A 161 -2.57 -5.52 -5.54
CA ASP A 161 -3.50 -4.44 -5.21
C ASP A 161 -2.93 -3.51 -4.13
N ILE A 162 -2.33 -4.06 -3.06
CA ILE A 162 -1.65 -3.29 -2.03
C ILE A 162 -0.46 -2.52 -2.62
N ILE A 163 0.37 -3.17 -3.42
CA ILE A 163 1.56 -2.54 -4.02
C ILE A 163 1.16 -1.39 -4.95
N GLU A 164 0.13 -1.57 -5.76
CA GLU A 164 -0.35 -0.56 -6.71
C GLU A 164 -1.07 0.58 -5.99
N LEU A 165 -1.99 0.27 -5.07
CA LEU A 165 -2.75 1.26 -4.31
C LEU A 165 -1.85 2.21 -3.50
N TYR A 166 -0.81 1.66 -2.87
CA TYR A 166 0.14 2.42 -2.04
C TYR A 166 1.43 2.76 -2.79
N GLU A 167 1.52 2.46 -4.09
CA GLU A 167 2.67 2.73 -4.95
C GLU A 167 4.00 2.18 -4.40
N LEU A 168 3.96 1.04 -3.70
CA LEU A 168 5.12 0.47 -3.01
C LEU A 168 6.26 0.09 -3.97
N HIS A 169 5.95 -0.16 -5.25
CA HIS A 169 6.94 -0.46 -6.30
C HIS A 169 7.99 0.64 -6.48
N LYS A 170 7.70 1.87 -6.05
CA LYS A 170 8.68 2.98 -6.04
C LYS A 170 9.88 2.66 -5.14
N TYR A 171 9.68 1.88 -4.09
CA TYR A 171 10.76 1.50 -3.17
C TYR A 171 11.73 0.46 -3.76
N ASP A 172 11.39 -0.15 -4.89
CA ASP A 172 12.24 -1.13 -5.57
C ASP A 172 13.28 -0.48 -6.49
N THR A 173 13.25 0.84 -6.68
CA THR A 173 14.13 1.57 -7.59
C THR A 173 15.04 2.56 -6.85
N LYS A 174 16.23 2.84 -7.43
CA LYS A 174 17.15 3.86 -6.90
C LYS A 174 16.53 5.25 -6.91
N ASP A 175 15.81 5.59 -7.98
CA ASP A 175 15.18 6.90 -8.15
C ASP A 175 14.03 7.09 -7.15
N GLY A 176 13.22 6.06 -6.93
CA GLY A 176 12.18 6.08 -5.91
C GLY A 176 12.76 6.22 -4.50
N ILE A 177 13.86 5.52 -4.18
CA ILE A 177 14.57 5.66 -2.89
C ILE A 177 15.16 7.06 -2.74
N LYS A 178 15.75 7.62 -3.81
CA LYS A 178 16.26 8.99 -3.80
C LYS A 178 15.15 10.00 -3.56
N TRP A 179 14.05 9.87 -4.29
CA TRP A 179 12.88 10.72 -4.11
C TRP A 179 12.34 10.69 -2.68
N MET A 180 12.28 9.51 -2.04
CA MET A 180 11.89 9.38 -0.63
C MET A 180 12.84 10.08 0.35
N LYS A 181 14.13 10.12 0.06
CA LYS A 181 15.12 10.85 0.89
C LYS A 181 14.95 12.34 0.77
N GLU A 182 14.67 12.83 -0.45
CA GLU A 182 14.39 14.24 -0.72
C GLU A 182 13.05 14.68 -0.15
N PHE A 183 12.06 13.76 -0.14
CA PHE A 183 10.72 13.97 0.38
C PHE A 183 10.38 12.88 1.43
N PRO A 184 10.96 12.95 2.64
CA PRO A 184 10.83 11.89 3.65
C PRO A 184 9.39 11.62 4.11
N ASN A 185 8.48 12.54 3.80
CA ASN A 185 7.04 12.43 4.05
C ASN A 185 6.22 12.84 2.82
N PRO A 186 6.31 12.10 1.70
CA PRO A 186 5.52 12.47 0.53
C PRO A 186 4.03 12.35 0.84
N HIS A 187 3.30 13.41 0.49
CA HIS A 187 1.85 13.41 0.56
C HIS A 187 1.30 12.69 -0.67
N GLN A 188 0.44 11.72 -0.43
CA GLN A 188 -0.28 11.08 -1.51
C GLN A 188 -1.46 11.96 -1.91
N PRO A 189 -1.55 12.39 -3.18
CA PRO A 189 -2.74 13.02 -3.69
C PRO A 189 -3.90 12.03 -3.76
N TYR A 190 -5.08 12.49 -3.38
CA TYR A 190 -6.36 11.79 -3.51
C TYR A 190 -7.26 12.57 -4.46
N LEU A 191 -8.13 11.86 -5.17
CA LEU A 191 -9.17 12.47 -6.01
C LEU A 191 -10.53 12.19 -5.39
N ALA A 192 -11.29 13.24 -5.11
CA ALA A 192 -12.68 13.15 -4.70
C ALA A 192 -13.46 14.30 -5.32
N ASN A 193 -14.62 14.00 -5.90
CA ASN A 193 -15.48 14.97 -6.61
C ASN A 193 -14.69 15.84 -7.60
N ASP A 194 -13.81 15.21 -8.38
CA ASP A 194 -12.91 15.85 -9.36
C ASP A 194 -11.91 16.86 -8.76
N LEU A 195 -11.79 16.90 -7.44
CA LEU A 195 -10.82 17.73 -6.73
C LEU A 195 -9.64 16.87 -6.27
N LEU A 196 -8.44 17.33 -6.60
CA LEU A 196 -7.20 16.76 -6.10
C LEU A 196 -6.86 17.37 -4.75
N TYR A 197 -6.75 16.55 -3.71
CA TYR A 197 -6.40 16.99 -2.36
C TYR A 197 -5.34 16.11 -1.70
N ILE A 198 -4.71 16.62 -0.68
CA ILE A 198 -3.77 15.90 0.18
C ILE A 198 -4.19 16.01 1.64
N VAL A 199 -3.81 15.02 2.43
CA VAL A 199 -3.97 15.10 3.89
C VAL A 199 -2.74 15.76 4.49
N VAL A 200 -2.93 16.93 5.10
CA VAL A 200 -1.87 17.69 5.79
C VAL A 200 -1.44 16.95 7.06
N ARG A 201 -0.15 16.89 7.33
CA ARG A 201 0.47 16.17 8.45
C ARG A 201 1.09 17.12 9.47
N PRO A 202 1.33 16.65 10.70
CA PRO A 202 2.09 17.42 11.68
C PRO A 202 3.45 17.87 11.13
N GLY A 203 3.75 19.15 11.25
CA GLY A 203 5.00 19.74 10.75
C GLY A 203 5.01 20.13 9.28
N ASP A 204 3.86 20.03 8.59
CA ASP A 204 3.71 20.59 7.26
C ASP A 204 3.65 22.10 7.29
N THR A 205 4.15 22.69 6.23
CA THR A 205 4.08 24.13 5.98
C THR A 205 3.78 24.37 4.52
N PHE A 206 3.16 25.52 4.20
CA PHE A 206 2.95 25.92 2.80
C PHE A 206 4.25 25.94 2.00
N LYS A 207 5.38 26.24 2.62
CA LYS A 207 6.69 26.22 1.97
C LYS A 207 7.13 24.80 1.59
N LYS A 208 6.90 23.81 2.48
CA LYS A 208 7.20 22.41 2.20
C LYS A 208 6.30 21.87 1.10
N LEU A 209 4.98 22.05 1.23
CA LEU A 209 4.01 21.57 0.25
C LEU A 209 4.18 22.26 -1.11
N SER A 210 4.48 23.55 -1.12
CA SER A 210 4.79 24.30 -2.34
C SER A 210 5.97 23.68 -3.11
N LYS A 211 7.02 23.28 -2.41
CA LYS A 211 8.18 22.62 -3.00
C LYS A 211 7.87 21.18 -3.46
N GLU A 212 7.12 20.45 -2.66
CA GLU A 212 6.76 19.05 -2.93
C GLU A 212 5.89 18.88 -4.19
N PHE A 213 4.92 19.81 -4.38
CA PHE A 213 3.95 19.72 -5.48
C PHE A 213 4.25 20.70 -6.63
N ASP A 214 5.33 21.43 -6.58
CA ASP A 214 5.68 22.49 -7.54
C ASP A 214 4.53 23.49 -7.77
N ILE A 215 3.81 23.82 -6.70
CA ILE A 215 2.69 24.77 -6.70
C ILE A 215 3.04 25.95 -5.79
N SER A 216 2.97 27.17 -6.30
CA SER A 216 3.29 28.34 -5.47
C SER A 216 2.43 28.40 -4.22
N GLN A 217 3.00 28.86 -3.10
CA GLN A 217 2.28 29.02 -1.83
C GLN A 217 1.03 29.89 -1.97
N ARG A 218 1.05 30.89 -2.87
CA ARG A 218 -0.10 31.75 -3.18
C ARG A 218 -1.25 30.95 -3.80
N LYS A 219 -0.94 30.04 -4.76
CA LYS A 219 -1.94 29.16 -5.38
C LYS A 219 -2.49 28.16 -4.36
N LEU A 220 -1.63 27.54 -3.55
CA LEU A 220 -2.08 26.63 -2.49
C LEU A 220 -3.07 27.30 -1.54
N ARG A 221 -2.80 28.54 -1.10
CA ARG A 221 -3.73 29.30 -0.27
C ARG A 221 -5.03 29.63 -1.00
N LYS A 222 -4.92 30.09 -2.26
CA LYS A 222 -6.09 30.43 -3.07
C LYS A 222 -7.03 29.23 -3.29
N TYR A 223 -6.47 28.06 -3.57
CA TYR A 223 -7.28 26.85 -3.79
C TYR A 223 -7.97 26.32 -2.53
N ASN A 224 -7.51 26.74 -1.36
CA ASN A 224 -8.04 26.32 -0.06
C ASN A 224 -8.69 27.49 0.70
N ASP A 225 -8.93 28.64 0.06
CA ASP A 225 -9.49 29.85 0.66
C ASP A 225 -8.79 30.30 1.95
N LEU A 226 -7.47 30.11 2.02
CA LEU A 226 -6.68 30.36 3.21
C LEU A 226 -5.96 31.71 3.14
N TYR A 227 -6.02 32.48 4.22
CA TYR A 227 -5.37 33.78 4.31
C TYR A 227 -3.84 33.69 4.55
N LYS A 228 -3.14 34.78 4.29
CA LYS A 228 -1.70 34.90 4.60
C LYS A 228 -1.50 34.86 6.13
N GLY A 229 -0.76 33.89 6.62
CA GLY A 229 -0.55 33.69 8.06
C GLY A 229 -1.29 32.47 8.61
N TYR A 230 -2.16 31.84 7.82
CA TYR A 230 -2.78 30.58 8.21
C TYR A 230 -1.72 29.53 8.50
N VAL A 231 -1.86 28.84 9.64
CA VAL A 231 -1.03 27.70 10.04
C VAL A 231 -1.92 26.46 10.03
N PHE A 232 -1.43 25.36 9.46
CA PHE A 232 -2.18 24.12 9.45
C PHE A 232 -2.46 23.65 10.88
N CYS A 233 -3.74 23.50 11.20
CA CYS A 233 -4.18 22.89 12.47
C CYS A 233 -4.44 21.41 12.24
N LEU A 234 -4.01 20.58 13.18
CA LEU A 234 -4.17 19.12 13.14
C LEU A 234 -5.64 18.64 13.10
N LEU A 235 -6.59 19.52 13.35
CA LEU A 235 -8.03 19.21 13.34
C LEU A 235 -8.67 19.24 11.95
N TYR A 236 -7.98 19.79 10.93
CA TYR A 236 -8.49 19.81 9.55
C TYR A 236 -8.04 18.59 8.77
N THR A 237 -8.71 17.48 8.97
CA THR A 237 -8.42 16.21 8.26
C THR A 237 -9.38 15.93 7.10
N SER A 238 -10.38 16.76 6.86
CA SER A 238 -11.18 16.81 5.60
C SER A 238 -12.05 18.04 5.57
N PRO A 239 -12.34 18.65 4.41
CA PRO A 239 -13.44 19.59 4.30
C PRO A 239 -14.74 18.86 4.67
N SER A 240 -15.51 19.43 5.58
CA SER A 240 -16.85 18.94 5.86
C SER A 240 -17.69 19.04 4.60
N PRO A 241 -18.60 18.08 4.32
CA PRO A 241 -19.55 18.21 3.20
C PRO A 241 -20.38 19.49 3.24
N ARG A 242 -20.43 20.20 4.38
CA ARG A 242 -21.10 21.49 4.55
C ARG A 242 -20.29 22.69 4.05
N ASP A 243 -19.00 22.54 3.77
CA ASP A 243 -18.14 23.63 3.31
C ASP A 243 -18.11 23.76 1.79
N THR A 244 -18.82 22.89 1.06
CA THR A 244 -18.95 22.90 -0.40
C THR A 244 -20.24 23.58 -0.88
N GLU A 245 -21.10 24.08 0.02
CA GLU A 245 -22.36 24.75 -0.31
C GLU A 245 -22.31 26.27 -0.06
N ARG A 246 -21.22 26.94 -0.46
CA ARG A 246 -21.20 28.43 -0.52
C ARG A 246 -20.55 28.89 -1.80
#